data_f8b3ab5ed80770d296279a7403bbb469
#
_entry.id   f8b3ab5ed80770d296279a7403bbb469
#
_cell.length_a   1.000
_cell.length_b   1.000
_cell.length_c   1.000
_cell.angle_alpha   90.00
_cell.angle_beta   90.00
_cell.angle_gamma   90.00
#
_symmetry.space_group_name_H-M   'P 1'
#
loop_
_entity.id
_entity.type
_entity.pdbx_description
1 polymer ?
#
loop_
_entity_poly.entity_id
_entity_poly.type
_entity_poly.pdbx_seq_one_letter_code
_entity_poly.pdbx_strand_id
1 'polypeptide(L)'
;IAYGCPDATREQVIEAAKRAHAHKFIVQLPGGYDTVIGEDGGTFSQGQKQLLCIARAMLTDPAILLLDEATSSIDTRTELQVQAAFDELMAGRTSFVVAHRLSTIRNADCILVMRDGQIIERGTHDELLAADGFYADLYRSQFAQ
;
A
#
# COMPACT_ATOMS: atom_id res chain seq x y z
N ILE A 1 -14.12 -6.88 -3.43
CA ILE A 1 -12.91 -7.15 -4.21
C ILE A 1 -13.20 -7.02 -5.70
N ALA A 2 -14.25 -7.67 -6.20
CA ALA A 2 -14.59 -7.68 -7.63
C ALA A 2 -15.15 -6.36 -8.20
N TYR A 3 -15.30 -5.32 -7.40
CA TYR A 3 -15.97 -4.08 -7.82
C TYR A 3 -15.35 -3.43 -9.09
N GLY A 4 -14.03 -3.47 -9.21
CA GLY A 4 -13.31 -2.94 -10.38
C GLY A 4 -13.20 -3.91 -11.56
N CYS A 5 -13.67 -5.15 -11.42
CA CYS A 5 -13.60 -6.20 -12.42
C CYS A 5 -14.86 -7.10 -12.34
N PRO A 6 -16.02 -6.62 -12.84
CA PRO A 6 -17.32 -7.32 -12.70
C PRO A 6 -17.34 -8.73 -13.29
N ASP A 7 -16.53 -8.97 -14.32
CA ASP A 7 -16.45 -10.26 -15.01
C ASP A 7 -15.46 -11.25 -14.36
N ALA A 8 -14.85 -10.88 -13.24
CA ALA A 8 -13.91 -11.74 -12.54
C ALA A 8 -14.61 -12.99 -11.98
N THR A 9 -14.00 -14.15 -12.20
CA THR A 9 -14.50 -15.40 -11.62
C THR A 9 -14.27 -15.45 -10.11
N ARG A 10 -15.00 -16.33 -9.42
CA ARG A 10 -14.82 -16.55 -7.98
C ARG A 10 -13.38 -16.96 -7.64
N GLU A 11 -12.79 -17.79 -8.47
CA GLU A 11 -11.41 -18.27 -8.32
C GLU A 11 -10.41 -17.14 -8.42
N GLN A 12 -10.58 -16.22 -9.36
CA GLN A 12 -9.73 -15.04 -9.52
C GLN A 12 -9.82 -14.11 -8.29
N VAL A 13 -11.02 -13.90 -7.76
CA VAL A 13 -11.23 -13.12 -6.54
C VAL A 13 -10.54 -13.77 -5.33
N ILE A 14 -10.66 -15.10 -5.19
CA ILE A 14 -10.00 -15.85 -4.11
C ILE A 14 -8.47 -15.75 -4.23
N GLU A 15 -7.95 -15.88 -5.45
CA GLU A 15 -6.50 -15.81 -5.68
C GLU A 15 -5.95 -14.40 -5.36
N ALA A 16 -6.62 -13.35 -5.82
CA ALA A 16 -6.27 -11.96 -5.46
C ALA A 16 -6.30 -11.74 -3.92
N ALA A 17 -7.30 -12.30 -3.24
CA ALA A 17 -7.40 -12.20 -1.79
C ALA A 17 -6.30 -12.97 -1.05
N LYS A 18 -5.84 -14.11 -1.59
CA LYS A 18 -4.70 -14.88 -1.03
C LYS A 18 -3.41 -14.09 -1.16
N ARG A 19 -3.12 -13.56 -2.33
CA ARG A 19 -1.95 -12.74 -2.61
C ARG A 19 -1.91 -11.49 -1.73
N ALA A 20 -3.05 -10.85 -1.52
CA ALA A 20 -3.20 -9.70 -0.64
C ALA A 20 -3.28 -10.07 0.85
N HIS A 21 -3.04 -11.32 1.27
CA HIS A 21 -3.18 -11.80 2.65
C HIS A 21 -4.57 -11.62 3.28
N ALA A 22 -5.60 -11.33 2.47
CA ALA A 22 -6.98 -11.11 2.93
C ALA A 22 -7.76 -12.42 3.12
N HIS A 23 -7.42 -13.49 2.42
CA HIS A 23 -8.17 -14.75 2.39
C HIS A 23 -8.45 -15.31 3.80
N LYS A 24 -7.45 -15.31 4.68
CA LYS A 24 -7.56 -15.93 6.01
C LYS A 24 -8.67 -15.32 6.86
N PHE A 25 -8.79 -14.00 6.90
CA PHE A 25 -9.85 -13.38 7.68
C PHE A 25 -11.20 -13.43 6.97
N ILE A 26 -11.23 -13.41 5.63
CA ILE A 26 -12.48 -13.52 4.86
C ILE A 26 -13.18 -14.86 5.15
N VAL A 27 -12.46 -15.98 5.12
CA VAL A 27 -13.05 -17.30 5.37
C VAL A 27 -13.52 -17.50 6.81
N GLN A 28 -13.07 -16.68 7.75
CA GLN A 28 -13.54 -16.69 9.14
C GLN A 28 -14.83 -15.91 9.36
N LEU A 29 -15.27 -15.12 8.38
CA LEU A 29 -16.55 -14.42 8.44
C LEU A 29 -17.71 -15.40 8.30
N PRO A 30 -18.86 -15.15 8.95
CA PRO A 30 -20.01 -16.06 8.88
C PRO A 30 -20.51 -16.38 7.46
N GLY A 31 -20.40 -15.40 6.54
CA GLY A 31 -20.73 -15.56 5.11
C GLY A 31 -19.51 -15.74 4.21
N GLY A 32 -18.29 -15.82 4.77
CA GLY A 32 -17.07 -15.89 3.97
C GLY A 32 -17.00 -14.76 2.92
N TYR A 33 -16.74 -15.13 1.68
CA TYR A 33 -16.72 -14.20 0.54
C TYR A 33 -18.07 -13.59 0.18
N ASP A 34 -19.17 -14.13 0.67
CA ASP A 34 -20.53 -13.64 0.43
C ASP A 34 -21.04 -12.76 1.59
N THR A 35 -20.15 -12.41 2.52
CA THR A 35 -20.47 -11.50 3.62
C THR A 35 -20.83 -10.14 3.07
N VAL A 36 -22.02 -9.63 3.44
CA VAL A 36 -22.44 -8.28 3.11
C VAL A 36 -21.72 -7.28 4.01
N ILE A 37 -21.05 -6.32 3.42
CA ILE A 37 -20.33 -5.25 4.11
C ILE A 37 -21.24 -4.01 4.11
N GLY A 38 -21.56 -3.48 5.30
CA GLY A 38 -22.31 -2.23 5.42
C GLY A 38 -21.51 -1.01 4.94
N GLU A 39 -22.20 0.15 4.81
CA GLU A 39 -21.63 1.40 4.28
C GLU A 39 -20.36 1.85 5.01
N ASP A 40 -20.28 1.63 6.32
CA ASP A 40 -19.10 1.99 7.15
C ASP A 40 -17.95 0.95 7.08
N GLY A 41 -18.04 -0.04 6.19
CA GLY A 41 -17.06 -1.14 6.12
C GLY A 41 -17.18 -2.15 7.25
N GLY A 42 -18.27 -2.11 8.01
CA GLY A 42 -18.61 -3.07 9.05
C GLY A 42 -17.57 -3.19 10.17
N THR A 43 -17.36 -4.40 10.65
CA THR A 43 -16.47 -4.75 11.76
C THR A 43 -14.99 -4.90 11.38
N PHE A 44 -14.58 -4.51 10.15
CA PHE A 44 -13.19 -4.66 9.71
C PHE A 44 -12.26 -3.63 10.35
N SER A 45 -11.10 -4.12 10.80
CA SER A 45 -10.01 -3.24 11.21
C SER A 45 -9.49 -2.43 10.02
N GLN A 46 -8.78 -1.32 10.29
CA GLN A 46 -8.18 -0.49 9.25
C GLN A 46 -7.24 -1.31 8.34
N GLY A 47 -6.42 -2.19 8.91
CA GLY A 47 -5.55 -3.08 8.16
C GLY A 47 -6.31 -4.07 7.28
N GLN A 48 -7.39 -4.67 7.77
CA GLN A 48 -8.25 -5.55 6.97
C GLN A 48 -8.87 -4.80 5.79
N LYS A 49 -9.33 -3.56 5.99
CA LYS A 49 -9.84 -2.71 4.91
C LYS A 49 -8.76 -2.45 3.85
N GLN A 50 -7.53 -2.17 4.25
CA GLN A 50 -6.40 -1.99 3.32
C GLN A 50 -6.11 -3.27 2.53
N LEU A 51 -6.06 -4.44 3.18
CA LEU A 51 -5.84 -5.72 2.48
C LEU A 51 -6.93 -6.00 1.44
N LEU A 52 -8.20 -5.64 1.72
CA LEU A 52 -9.29 -5.74 0.73
C LEU A 52 -9.10 -4.78 -0.45
N CYS A 53 -8.62 -3.55 -0.20
CA CYS A 53 -8.32 -2.59 -1.26
C CYS A 53 -7.15 -3.08 -2.13
N ILE A 54 -6.09 -3.64 -1.52
CA ILE A 54 -4.97 -4.23 -2.23
C ILE A 54 -5.42 -5.42 -3.09
N ALA A 55 -6.26 -6.32 -2.53
CA ALA A 55 -6.83 -7.43 -3.29
C ALA A 55 -7.63 -6.97 -4.51
N ARG A 56 -8.39 -5.87 -4.38
CA ARG A 56 -9.10 -5.24 -5.50
C ARG A 56 -8.13 -4.74 -6.57
N ALA A 57 -7.06 -4.04 -6.17
CA ALA A 57 -6.04 -3.54 -7.08
C ALA A 57 -5.29 -4.68 -7.78
N MET A 58 -4.96 -5.78 -7.07
CA MET A 58 -4.35 -6.96 -7.67
C MET A 58 -5.24 -7.62 -8.72
N LEU A 59 -6.56 -7.65 -8.48
CA LEU A 59 -7.53 -8.24 -9.41
C LEU A 59 -7.68 -7.42 -10.70
N THR A 60 -7.63 -6.10 -10.61
CA THR A 60 -7.71 -5.19 -11.77
C THR A 60 -6.42 -5.10 -12.57
N ASP A 61 -5.31 -5.54 -12.00
CA ASP A 61 -3.97 -5.60 -12.61
C ASP A 61 -3.56 -4.31 -13.38
N PRO A 62 -3.57 -3.14 -12.74
CA PRO A 62 -3.29 -1.87 -13.41
C PRO A 62 -1.80 -1.73 -13.74
N ALA A 63 -1.49 -1.06 -14.86
CA ALA A 63 -0.11 -0.78 -15.28
C ALA A 63 0.58 0.29 -14.41
N ILE A 64 -0.19 1.22 -13.85
CA ILE A 64 0.29 2.32 -13.00
C ILE A 64 -0.47 2.32 -11.69
N LEU A 65 0.24 2.48 -10.59
CA LEU A 65 -0.31 2.56 -9.24
C LEU A 65 -0.05 3.95 -8.64
N LEU A 66 -1.09 4.48 -7.99
CA LEU A 66 -0.98 5.65 -7.12
C LEU A 66 -1.38 5.19 -5.72
N LEU A 67 -0.44 5.19 -4.80
CA LEU A 67 -0.61 4.67 -3.45
C LEU A 67 -0.41 5.79 -2.44
N ASP A 68 -1.39 5.97 -1.56
CA ASP A 68 -1.26 6.83 -0.39
C ASP A 68 -1.12 5.95 0.86
N GLU A 69 0.06 5.98 1.47
CA GLU A 69 0.46 5.07 2.56
C GLU A 69 -0.03 5.58 3.93
N ALA A 70 -1.31 5.94 4.06
CA ALA A 70 -1.87 6.35 5.34
C ALA A 70 -2.11 5.13 6.26
N THR A 71 -1.16 4.82 7.14
CA THR A 71 -1.18 3.62 8.01
C THR A 71 -1.24 3.91 9.50
N SER A 72 -1.70 5.08 9.93
CA SER A 72 -1.90 5.38 11.34
C SER A 72 -2.99 4.47 11.92
N SER A 73 -2.66 3.65 12.92
CA SER A 73 -3.58 2.83 13.72
C SER A 73 -3.77 1.37 13.25
N ILE A 74 -2.75 0.74 12.69
CA ILE A 74 -2.75 -0.69 12.37
C ILE A 74 -1.86 -1.42 13.39
N ASP A 75 -2.30 -2.61 13.85
CA ASP A 75 -1.45 -3.46 14.69
C ASP A 75 -0.23 -3.98 13.91
N THR A 76 0.88 -4.21 14.60
CA THR A 76 2.17 -4.57 14.00
C THR A 76 2.10 -5.81 13.10
N ARG A 77 1.29 -6.81 13.45
CA ARG A 77 1.19 -8.05 12.67
C ARG A 77 0.47 -7.81 11.35
N THR A 78 -0.64 -7.08 11.39
CA THR A 78 -1.40 -6.72 10.18
C THR A 78 -0.60 -5.74 9.33
N GLU A 79 0.19 -4.86 9.95
CA GLU A 79 1.08 -3.95 9.25
C GLU A 79 2.10 -4.69 8.37
N LEU A 80 2.74 -5.75 8.89
CA LEU A 80 3.66 -6.58 8.10
C LEU A 80 2.97 -7.26 6.91
N GLN A 81 1.72 -7.70 7.08
CA GLN A 81 0.93 -8.30 5.99
C GLN A 81 0.57 -7.26 4.92
N VAL A 82 0.17 -6.06 5.35
CA VAL A 82 -0.12 -4.94 4.44
C VAL A 82 1.12 -4.56 3.64
N GLN A 83 2.29 -4.46 4.30
CA GLN A 83 3.54 -4.16 3.61
C GLN A 83 3.90 -5.22 2.57
N ALA A 84 3.85 -6.51 2.95
CA ALA A 84 4.13 -7.60 2.02
C ALA A 84 3.18 -7.61 0.81
N ALA A 85 1.90 -7.31 1.04
CA ALA A 85 0.91 -7.20 -0.02
C ALA A 85 1.16 -5.99 -0.95
N PHE A 86 1.62 -4.85 -0.41
CA PHE A 86 2.02 -3.70 -1.21
C PHE A 86 3.25 -4.01 -2.06
N ASP A 87 4.28 -4.64 -1.48
CA ASP A 87 5.50 -5.01 -2.20
C ASP A 87 5.18 -5.94 -3.38
N GLU A 88 4.28 -6.92 -3.18
CA GLU A 88 3.81 -7.80 -4.24
C GLU A 88 2.99 -7.04 -5.30
N LEU A 89 2.10 -6.12 -4.86
CA LEU A 89 1.30 -5.31 -5.78
C LEU A 89 2.17 -4.41 -6.66
N MET A 90 3.24 -3.82 -6.13
CA MET A 90 4.15 -2.92 -6.85
C MET A 90 5.10 -3.66 -7.79
N ALA A 91 5.38 -4.94 -7.55
CA ALA A 91 6.34 -5.71 -8.33
C ALA A 91 6.05 -5.68 -9.83
N GLY A 92 7.02 -5.23 -10.63
CA GLY A 92 6.92 -5.16 -12.09
C GLY A 92 6.02 -4.05 -12.64
N ARG A 93 5.64 -3.05 -11.81
CA ARG A 93 4.78 -1.93 -12.21
C ARG A 93 5.39 -0.58 -11.90
N THR A 94 4.94 0.44 -12.61
CA THR A 94 5.24 1.82 -12.26
C THR A 94 4.35 2.25 -11.10
N SER A 95 4.96 2.54 -9.95
CA SER A 95 4.24 2.92 -8.73
C SER A 95 4.67 4.29 -8.24
N PHE A 96 3.70 5.15 -7.97
CA PHE A 96 3.89 6.42 -7.26
C PHE A 96 3.35 6.24 -5.84
N VAL A 97 4.19 6.45 -4.86
CA VAL A 97 3.84 6.24 -3.45
C VAL A 97 4.02 7.54 -2.69
N VAL A 98 2.95 8.00 -2.04
CA VAL A 98 3.07 9.04 -1.01
C VAL A 98 3.53 8.34 0.25
N ALA A 99 4.85 8.41 0.50
CA ALA A 99 5.49 7.60 1.51
C ALA A 99 5.45 8.26 2.89
N HIS A 100 5.01 7.50 3.88
CA HIS A 100 5.04 7.84 5.30
C HIS A 100 5.99 6.94 6.10
N ARG A 101 6.59 5.95 5.45
CA ARG A 101 7.49 4.97 6.06
C ARG A 101 8.91 5.12 5.53
N LEU A 102 9.86 5.01 6.43
CA LEU A 102 11.27 5.07 6.08
C LEU A 102 11.68 3.98 5.08
N SER A 103 11.19 2.75 5.24
CA SER A 103 11.49 1.64 4.34
C SER A 103 11.05 1.91 2.91
N THR A 104 9.84 2.45 2.71
CA THR A 104 9.32 2.83 1.40
C THR A 104 10.18 3.89 0.74
N ILE A 105 10.59 4.90 1.50
CA ILE A 105 11.46 5.99 1.00
C ILE A 105 12.82 5.44 0.59
N ARG A 106 13.46 4.64 1.44
CA ARG A 106 14.81 4.10 1.17
C ARG A 106 14.90 3.17 -0.02
N ASN A 107 13.84 2.40 -0.26
CA ASN A 107 13.79 1.39 -1.32
C ASN A 107 13.23 1.92 -2.65
N ALA A 108 12.86 3.20 -2.72
CA ALA A 108 12.35 3.81 -3.94
C ALA A 108 13.47 3.98 -4.98
N ASP A 109 13.17 3.67 -6.24
CA ASP A 109 14.09 3.90 -7.37
C ASP A 109 14.34 5.39 -7.61
N CYS A 110 13.36 6.23 -7.28
CA CYS A 110 13.44 7.69 -7.40
C CYS A 110 12.55 8.34 -6.35
N ILE A 111 13.12 9.26 -5.58
CA ILE A 111 12.41 10.09 -4.61
C ILE A 111 12.20 11.46 -5.24
N LEU A 112 10.98 11.96 -5.17
CA LEU A 112 10.62 13.33 -5.55
C LEU A 112 10.29 14.10 -4.27
N VAL A 113 11.12 15.10 -3.94
CA VAL A 113 10.90 15.96 -2.78
C VAL A 113 10.10 17.16 -3.22
N MET A 114 8.95 17.36 -2.60
CA MET A 114 8.01 18.42 -2.95
C MET A 114 7.93 19.47 -1.85
N ARG A 115 7.91 20.74 -2.26
CA ARG A 115 7.65 21.89 -1.39
C ARG A 115 6.83 22.93 -2.15
N ASP A 116 5.78 23.42 -1.52
CA ASP A 116 4.89 24.44 -2.08
C ASP A 116 4.37 24.09 -3.49
N GLY A 117 4.07 22.80 -3.72
CA GLY A 117 3.57 22.29 -5.01
C GLY A 117 4.64 22.11 -6.10
N GLN A 118 5.92 22.32 -5.78
CA GLN A 118 7.04 22.18 -6.70
C GLN A 118 7.96 21.03 -6.29
N ILE A 119 8.53 20.34 -7.27
CA ILE A 119 9.60 19.36 -7.04
C ILE A 119 10.90 20.16 -6.87
N ILE A 120 11.48 20.14 -5.66
CA ILE A 120 12.69 20.88 -5.31
C ILE A 120 13.95 20.01 -5.36
N GLU A 121 13.81 18.70 -5.14
CA GLU A 121 14.90 17.73 -5.22
C GLU A 121 14.41 16.43 -5.83
N ARG A 122 15.32 15.70 -6.49
CA ARG A 122 15.04 14.41 -7.11
C ARG A 122 16.29 13.54 -7.09
N GLY A 123 16.15 12.26 -6.72
CA GLY A 123 17.24 11.29 -6.72
C GLY A 123 16.89 10.04 -5.93
N THR A 124 17.87 9.17 -5.74
CA THR A 124 17.80 8.05 -4.80
C THR A 124 18.02 8.53 -3.36
N HIS A 125 17.74 7.67 -2.39
CA HIS A 125 17.99 7.95 -0.98
C HIS A 125 19.43 8.41 -0.71
N ASP A 126 20.40 7.67 -1.23
CA ASP A 126 21.82 7.94 -0.97
C ASP A 126 22.30 9.22 -1.67
N GLU A 127 21.85 9.48 -2.89
CA GLU A 127 22.16 10.71 -3.62
C GLU A 127 21.63 11.95 -2.89
N LEU A 128 20.39 11.90 -2.42
CA LEU A 128 19.76 13.01 -1.72
C LEU A 128 20.37 13.26 -0.32
N LEU A 129 20.80 12.19 0.38
CA LEU A 129 21.56 12.37 1.62
C LEU A 129 22.92 12.98 1.38
N ALA A 130 23.62 12.55 0.33
CA ALA A 130 24.94 13.08 -0.04
C ALA A 130 24.90 14.55 -0.49
N ALA A 131 23.77 14.96 -1.11
CA ALA A 131 23.54 16.36 -1.50
C ALA A 131 23.35 17.32 -0.31
N ASP A 132 23.09 16.79 0.89
CA ASP A 132 22.92 17.52 2.15
C ASP A 132 21.90 18.67 2.06
N GLY A 133 20.82 18.44 1.30
CA GLY A 133 19.76 19.40 1.03
C GLY A 133 18.53 19.24 1.94
N PHE A 134 17.38 19.71 1.46
CA PHE A 134 16.13 19.69 2.21
C PHE A 134 15.70 18.26 2.60
N TYR A 135 15.92 17.29 1.70
CA TYR A 135 15.66 15.88 2.01
C TYR A 135 16.50 15.37 3.18
N ALA A 136 17.80 15.69 3.20
CA ALA A 136 18.69 15.25 4.26
C ALA A 136 18.30 15.85 5.62
N ASP A 137 17.89 17.11 5.65
CA ASP A 137 17.39 17.76 6.87
C ASP A 137 16.10 17.14 7.37
N LEU A 138 15.15 16.88 6.45
CA LEU A 138 13.88 16.22 6.76
C LEU A 138 14.11 14.80 7.29
N TYR A 139 15.00 14.03 6.64
CA TYR A 139 15.36 12.68 7.04
C TYR A 139 15.95 12.65 8.45
N ARG A 140 16.91 13.52 8.75
CA ARG A 140 17.54 13.62 10.09
C ARG A 140 16.52 14.01 11.16
N SER A 141 15.60 14.91 10.85
CA SER A 141 14.59 15.37 11.81
C SER A 141 13.54 14.33 12.14
N GLN A 142 13.20 13.44 11.20
CA GLN A 142 12.13 12.48 11.37
C GLN A 142 12.62 11.06 11.71
N PHE A 143 13.79 10.65 11.25
CA PHE A 143 14.22 9.26 11.25
C PHE A 143 15.61 9.01 11.85
N ALA A 144 16.45 10.01 12.03
CA ALA A 144 17.76 9.89 12.68
C ALA A 144 17.66 10.20 14.18
N GLN A 145 17.01 9.29 14.93
CA GLN A 145 17.11 9.25 16.41
C GLN A 145 18.01 8.11 16.83
#